data_0e1344a7580e65e881964252db4172bc
#
_entry.id   0e1344a7580e65e881964252db4172bc
#
_cell.length_a   1.000
_cell.length_b   1.000
_cell.length_c   1.000
_cell.angle_alpha   90.00
_cell.angle_beta   90.00
_cell.angle_gamma   90.00
#
_symmetry.space_group_name_H-M   'P 1'
#
loop_
_entity.id
_entity.type
_entity.pdbx_description
1 polymer ?
#
loop_
_entity_poly.entity_id
_entity_poly.type
_entity_poly.pdbx_seq_one_letter_code
_entity_poly.pdbx_strand_id
1 'polypeptide(L)'
;MEMSLSLYIAAILKIMKNNTYPGVIICSINETILTFNDGNKITIAPGNLIFVDPRQLTITHYGELENVALITQKTISLLVFALNSDSLIHSYKAHNSPFIIRKCPDIAIFKYAANLSHKSDLSCAEKLRKRSLMLALMSLFLDDQNFIPLLMRILHPDITTRVCAVINSNIANDWSLTLIASELLMSPSLLKKKLQAEQTTYSQLLTECRMQQALKLLRCDDYAVKKTAILCGYKSVSYFIAVFRKHFGITPTEYQDKRQHHHDLNATKRVMTLPGNRAINDTLRSRWC
;
A
#
# COMPACT_ATOMS: atom_id res chain seq x y z
N MET A 1 27.96 -2.86 6.92
CA MET A 1 27.51 -1.57 6.36
C MET A 1 26.01 -1.65 6.26
N GLU A 2 25.34 -1.39 7.38
CA GLU A 2 23.89 -1.44 7.51
C GLU A 2 23.30 -0.18 6.88
N MET A 3 22.78 -0.31 5.66
CA MET A 3 21.85 0.70 5.16
C MET A 3 20.64 0.70 6.07
N SER A 4 20.32 1.84 6.68
CA SER A 4 19.23 1.95 7.64
C SER A 4 17.93 1.42 7.01
N LEU A 5 17.16 0.64 7.77
CA LEU A 5 15.86 0.06 7.40
C LEU A 5 14.92 1.10 6.75
N SER A 6 15.03 2.37 7.17
CA SER A 6 14.30 3.53 6.65
C SER A 6 14.60 3.87 5.18
N LEU A 7 15.87 3.82 4.74
CA LEU A 7 16.28 4.09 3.35
C LEU A 7 15.80 2.98 2.40
N TYR A 8 15.76 1.76 2.88
CA TYR A 8 15.35 0.59 2.11
C TYR A 8 13.82 0.54 1.92
N ILE A 9 13.06 0.88 2.95
CA ILE A 9 11.59 1.05 2.86
C ILE A 9 11.25 2.19 1.89
N ALA A 10 12.00 3.30 1.93
CA ALA A 10 11.84 4.41 0.99
C ALA A 10 12.14 4.00 -0.46
N ALA A 11 13.11 3.12 -0.70
CA ALA A 11 13.44 2.60 -2.03
C ALA A 11 12.32 1.70 -2.59
N ILE A 12 11.75 0.80 -1.77
CA ILE A 12 10.58 0.00 -2.17
C ILE A 12 9.38 0.90 -2.46
N LEU A 13 9.14 1.92 -1.64
CA LEU A 13 8.11 2.91 -1.85
C LEU A 13 8.25 3.64 -3.18
N LYS A 14 9.48 4.00 -3.54
CA LYS A 14 9.81 4.64 -4.82
C LYS A 14 9.60 3.68 -6.00
N ILE A 15 9.96 2.41 -5.83
CA ILE A 15 9.78 1.34 -6.83
C ILE A 15 8.27 1.04 -7.02
N MET A 16 7.50 0.98 -5.95
CA MET A 16 6.04 0.74 -5.98
C MET A 16 5.26 1.93 -6.56
N LYS A 17 5.71 3.18 -6.31
CA LYS A 17 5.08 4.39 -6.87
C LYS A 17 5.29 4.54 -8.38
N ASN A 18 6.35 3.99 -8.95
CA ASN A 18 6.72 4.19 -10.36
C ASN A 18 6.08 3.21 -11.36
N ASN A 19 5.01 2.48 -10.97
CA ASN A 19 4.30 1.51 -11.83
C ASN A 19 5.18 0.37 -12.41
N THR A 20 6.41 0.23 -11.93
CA THR A 20 7.37 -0.77 -12.43
C THR A 20 6.96 -2.19 -12.03
N TYR A 21 6.31 -2.32 -10.86
CA TYR A 21 5.83 -3.59 -10.32
C TYR A 21 4.35 -3.47 -9.95
N PRO A 22 3.46 -3.80 -10.89
CA PRO A 22 2.03 -3.66 -10.69
C PRO A 22 1.42 -4.68 -9.72
N GLY A 23 2.14 -5.77 -9.42
CA GLY A 23 1.72 -6.78 -8.46
C GLY A 23 2.84 -7.15 -7.50
N VAL A 24 2.50 -7.55 -6.28
CA VAL A 24 3.43 -8.13 -5.30
C VAL A 24 2.85 -9.39 -4.67
N ILE A 25 3.74 -10.34 -4.34
CA ILE A 25 3.40 -11.48 -3.49
C ILE A 25 4.17 -11.30 -2.18
N ILE A 26 3.44 -11.33 -1.07
CA ILE A 26 3.99 -11.22 0.28
C ILE A 26 3.83 -12.58 0.96
N CYS A 27 4.89 -13.08 1.58
CA CYS A 27 4.85 -14.26 2.44
C CYS A 27 4.80 -13.84 3.90
N SER A 28 3.77 -14.26 4.62
CA SER A 28 3.65 -14.02 6.05
C SER A 28 4.44 -15.07 6.83
N ILE A 29 5.60 -14.72 7.36
CA ILE A 29 6.39 -15.60 8.22
C ILE A 29 5.87 -15.56 9.66
N ASN A 30 5.55 -14.36 10.12
CA ASN A 30 4.86 -14.09 11.38
C ASN A 30 3.49 -13.51 11.06
N GLU A 31 2.62 -13.39 12.06
CA GLU A 31 1.35 -12.70 11.88
C GLU A 31 1.58 -11.30 11.30
N THR A 32 1.02 -11.04 10.12
CA THR A 32 1.25 -9.81 9.36
C THR A 32 -0.05 -9.06 9.18
N ILE A 33 -0.06 -7.77 9.52
CA ILE A 33 -1.23 -6.90 9.32
C ILE A 33 -0.99 -6.02 8.11
N LEU A 34 -1.84 -6.13 7.09
CA LEU A 34 -1.86 -5.23 5.95
C LEU A 34 -2.98 -4.21 6.11
N THR A 35 -2.68 -2.96 5.82
CA THR A 35 -3.65 -1.86 5.83
C THR A 35 -3.85 -1.37 4.41
N PHE A 36 -5.09 -1.30 3.96
CA PHE A 36 -5.48 -0.79 2.64
C PHE A 36 -5.71 0.73 2.69
N ASN A 37 -5.74 1.35 1.50
CA ASN A 37 -5.94 2.81 1.39
C ASN A 37 -7.31 3.27 1.89
N ASP A 38 -8.31 2.41 1.86
CA ASP A 38 -9.66 2.64 2.41
C ASP A 38 -9.74 2.53 3.94
N GLY A 39 -8.63 2.22 4.60
CA GLY A 39 -8.53 2.05 6.05
C GLY A 39 -8.81 0.63 6.53
N ASN A 40 -9.27 -0.27 5.66
CA ASN A 40 -9.48 -1.67 6.01
C ASN A 40 -8.15 -2.34 6.37
N LYS A 41 -8.20 -3.23 7.37
CA LYS A 41 -7.05 -4.02 7.81
C LYS A 41 -7.36 -5.49 7.69
N ILE A 42 -6.39 -6.25 7.25
CA ILE A 42 -6.44 -7.71 7.25
C ILE A 42 -5.26 -8.27 8.03
N THR A 43 -5.51 -9.31 8.80
CA THR A 43 -4.48 -10.08 9.49
C THR A 43 -4.23 -11.37 8.71
N ILE A 44 -2.96 -11.61 8.39
CA ILE A 44 -2.52 -12.77 7.62
C ILE A 44 -1.79 -13.70 8.58
N ALA A 45 -2.30 -14.92 8.72
CA ALA A 45 -1.66 -15.94 9.53
C ALA A 45 -0.30 -16.37 8.93
N PRO A 46 0.65 -16.82 9.77
CA PRO A 46 1.94 -17.33 9.32
C PRO A 46 1.80 -18.46 8.29
N GLY A 47 2.75 -18.53 7.36
CA GLY A 47 2.80 -19.56 6.32
C GLY A 47 1.87 -19.33 5.14
N ASN A 48 1.29 -18.13 5.01
CA ASN A 48 0.44 -17.77 3.87
C ASN A 48 1.13 -16.81 2.91
N LEU A 49 0.78 -16.94 1.64
CA LEU A 49 1.09 -16.00 0.57
C LEU A 49 -0.11 -15.09 0.34
N ILE A 50 0.13 -13.82 0.13
CA ILE A 50 -0.87 -12.88 -0.35
C ILE A 50 -0.41 -12.26 -1.67
N PHE A 51 -1.24 -12.37 -2.70
CA PHE A 51 -1.07 -11.59 -3.94
C PHE A 51 -1.94 -10.33 -3.85
N VAL A 52 -1.35 -9.17 -4.10
CA VAL A 52 -2.04 -7.89 -3.95
C VAL A 52 -1.52 -6.85 -4.94
N ASP A 53 -2.39 -5.91 -5.32
CA ASP A 53 -2.00 -4.67 -5.98
C ASP A 53 -1.37 -3.71 -4.95
N PRO A 54 -0.06 -3.42 -5.05
CA PRO A 54 0.63 -2.57 -4.08
C PRO A 54 0.07 -1.14 -4.03
N ARG A 55 -0.62 -0.69 -5.08
CA ARG A 55 -1.26 0.65 -5.12
C ARG A 55 -2.43 0.77 -4.14
N GLN A 56 -3.03 -0.36 -3.76
CA GLN A 56 -4.14 -0.43 -2.81
C GLN A 56 -3.69 -0.44 -1.35
N LEU A 57 -2.40 -0.61 -1.09
CA LEU A 57 -1.87 -0.75 0.26
C LEU A 57 -1.40 0.58 0.85
N THR A 58 -1.79 0.83 2.09
CA THR A 58 -1.17 1.87 2.92
C THR A 58 0.06 1.27 3.58
N ILE A 59 1.23 1.86 3.28
CA ILE A 59 2.50 1.32 3.73
C ILE A 59 2.68 1.61 5.22
N THR A 60 2.58 0.58 6.04
CA THR A 60 2.91 0.69 7.46
C THR A 60 4.06 -0.20 7.88
N HIS A 61 4.17 -1.43 7.48
CA HIS A 61 5.32 -2.32 7.67
C HIS A 61 5.07 -3.62 6.91
N TYR A 62 5.93 -3.97 5.95
CA TYR A 62 5.85 -5.25 5.23
C TYR A 62 6.80 -6.33 5.79
N GLY A 63 7.37 -6.10 6.97
CA GLY A 63 8.42 -6.98 7.48
C GLY A 63 9.71 -6.86 6.65
N GLU A 64 10.50 -7.92 6.62
CA GLU A 64 11.75 -7.99 5.88
C GLU A 64 11.48 -8.14 4.37
N LEU A 65 12.36 -7.57 3.54
CA LEU A 65 12.27 -7.62 2.07
C LEU A 65 12.27 -9.03 1.49
N GLU A 66 12.91 -9.96 2.18
CA GLU A 66 12.93 -11.37 1.82
C GLU A 66 11.53 -11.99 1.79
N ASN A 67 10.55 -11.30 2.36
CA ASN A 67 9.16 -11.73 2.42
C ASN A 67 8.28 -11.10 1.33
N VAL A 68 8.86 -10.31 0.41
CA VAL A 68 8.12 -9.62 -0.66
C VAL A 68 8.72 -9.94 -2.01
N ALA A 69 7.97 -10.60 -2.89
CA ALA A 69 8.35 -10.84 -4.27
C ALA A 69 7.69 -9.81 -5.21
N LEU A 70 8.49 -9.13 -6.01
CA LEU A 70 8.05 -8.09 -6.94
C LEU A 70 7.68 -8.69 -8.29
N ILE A 71 6.45 -8.47 -8.75
CA ILE A 71 5.94 -9.01 -10.01
C ILE A 71 5.91 -7.90 -11.07
N THR A 72 6.59 -8.14 -12.19
CA THR A 72 6.63 -7.18 -13.31
C THR A 72 5.38 -7.30 -14.18
N GLN A 73 5.00 -6.21 -14.85
CA GLN A 73 3.93 -6.21 -15.84
C GLN A 73 4.16 -7.29 -16.93
N LYS A 74 5.42 -7.45 -17.37
CA LYS A 74 5.78 -8.47 -18.35
C LYS A 74 5.46 -9.89 -17.86
N THR A 75 5.71 -10.20 -16.59
CA THR A 75 5.40 -11.50 -16.00
C THR A 75 3.89 -11.74 -15.96
N ILE A 76 3.10 -10.74 -15.54
CA ILE A 76 1.64 -10.83 -15.54
C ILE A 76 1.10 -11.02 -16.96
N SER A 77 1.60 -10.24 -17.93
CA SER A 77 1.17 -10.36 -19.33
C SER A 77 1.47 -11.73 -19.91
N LEU A 78 2.63 -12.32 -19.56
CA LEU A 78 2.98 -13.69 -19.99
C LEU A 78 2.03 -14.73 -19.42
N LEU A 79 1.66 -14.61 -18.14
CA LEU A 79 0.69 -15.52 -17.52
C LEU A 79 -0.67 -15.39 -18.20
N VAL A 80 -1.17 -14.16 -18.36
CA VAL A 80 -2.46 -13.92 -19.02
C VAL A 80 -2.46 -14.41 -20.45
N PHE A 81 -1.37 -14.22 -21.19
CA PHE A 81 -1.24 -14.77 -22.55
C PHE A 81 -1.30 -16.29 -22.58
N ALA A 82 -0.60 -16.96 -21.66
CA ALA A 82 -0.65 -18.42 -21.56
C ALA A 82 -2.06 -18.93 -21.23
N LEU A 83 -2.80 -18.23 -20.39
CA LEU A 83 -4.17 -18.57 -20.01
C LEU A 83 -5.20 -18.28 -21.11
N ASN A 84 -4.97 -17.30 -21.98
CA ASN A 84 -5.86 -16.98 -23.11
C ASN A 84 -5.98 -18.14 -24.12
N SER A 85 -4.96 -19.00 -24.18
CA SER A 85 -4.99 -20.18 -25.03
C SER A 85 -6.03 -21.21 -24.58
N ASP A 86 -6.49 -21.17 -23.33
CA ASP A 86 -7.33 -22.21 -22.72
C ASP A 86 -8.78 -21.79 -22.40
N SER A 87 -9.27 -20.70 -23.02
CA SER A 87 -10.68 -20.24 -22.85
C SER A 87 -11.12 -19.89 -21.42
N LEU A 88 -10.19 -19.82 -20.46
CA LEU A 88 -10.48 -19.60 -19.05
C LEU A 88 -10.99 -18.20 -18.70
N ILE A 89 -10.82 -17.22 -19.60
CA ILE A 89 -11.08 -15.80 -19.29
C ILE A 89 -12.58 -15.43 -19.32
N HIS A 90 -13.42 -16.22 -19.97
CA HIS A 90 -14.80 -15.81 -20.26
C HIS A 90 -15.86 -16.11 -19.18
N SER A 91 -15.47 -16.73 -18.06
CA SER A 91 -16.45 -17.25 -17.07
C SER A 91 -16.45 -16.58 -15.69
N TYR A 92 -15.67 -15.55 -15.46
CA TYR A 92 -15.52 -15.00 -14.11
C TYR A 92 -16.45 -13.85 -13.79
N LYS A 93 -17.37 -14.05 -12.84
CA LYS A 93 -18.10 -12.96 -12.18
C LYS A 93 -17.13 -12.17 -11.32
N ALA A 94 -16.96 -10.89 -11.62
CA ALA A 94 -16.05 -10.02 -10.90
C ALA A 94 -16.43 -9.85 -9.42
N HIS A 95 -15.70 -10.52 -8.55
CA HIS A 95 -15.64 -10.14 -7.13
C HIS A 95 -14.50 -9.13 -6.97
N ASN A 96 -14.78 -7.99 -6.33
CA ASN A 96 -13.81 -6.88 -6.21
C ASN A 96 -12.81 -7.08 -5.07
N SER A 97 -12.31 -8.30 -4.83
CA SER A 97 -11.27 -8.49 -3.82
C SER A 97 -9.97 -7.79 -4.24
N PRO A 98 -9.38 -6.92 -3.39
CA PRO A 98 -8.11 -6.27 -3.70
C PRO A 98 -6.90 -7.20 -3.49
N PHE A 99 -7.10 -8.39 -2.94
CA PHE A 99 -6.05 -9.37 -2.65
C PHE A 99 -6.57 -10.79 -2.70
N ILE A 100 -5.65 -11.75 -2.74
CA ILE A 100 -5.94 -13.19 -2.65
C ILE A 100 -4.91 -13.84 -1.74
N ILE A 101 -5.36 -14.73 -0.85
CA ILE A 101 -4.51 -15.46 0.10
C ILE A 101 -4.45 -16.93 -0.27
N ARG A 102 -3.24 -17.51 -0.21
CA ARG A 102 -2.97 -18.94 -0.41
C ARG A 102 -1.93 -19.43 0.59
N LYS A 103 -1.94 -20.72 0.89
CA LYS A 103 -0.89 -21.32 1.72
C LYS A 103 0.44 -21.33 0.96
N CYS A 104 1.53 -20.98 1.61
CA CYS A 104 2.87 -21.07 1.05
C CYS A 104 3.33 -22.54 1.06
N PRO A 105 3.60 -23.16 -0.08
CA PRO A 105 4.06 -24.55 -0.11
C PRO A 105 5.49 -24.69 0.41
N ASP A 106 6.35 -23.72 0.14
CA ASP A 106 7.76 -23.71 0.54
C ASP A 106 8.28 -22.28 0.71
N ILE A 107 8.60 -21.93 1.96
CA ILE A 107 9.08 -20.59 2.34
C ILE A 107 10.50 -20.35 1.80
N ALA A 108 11.35 -21.39 1.71
CA ALA A 108 12.74 -21.23 1.24
C ALA A 108 12.75 -20.91 -0.28
N ILE A 109 11.94 -21.59 -1.05
CA ILE A 109 11.75 -21.30 -2.49
C ILE A 109 11.18 -19.89 -2.67
N PHE A 110 10.21 -19.51 -1.84
CA PHE A 110 9.65 -18.15 -1.89
C PHE A 110 10.73 -17.08 -1.61
N LYS A 111 11.51 -17.22 -0.53
CA LYS A 111 12.59 -16.29 -0.18
C LYS A 111 13.63 -16.17 -1.30
N TYR A 112 14.02 -17.29 -1.90
CA TYR A 112 14.93 -17.28 -3.04
C TYR A 112 14.35 -16.49 -4.23
N ALA A 113 13.08 -16.70 -4.54
CA ALA A 113 12.39 -15.97 -5.61
C ALA A 113 12.28 -14.47 -5.30
N ALA A 114 11.93 -14.11 -4.04
CA ALA A 114 11.86 -12.74 -3.58
C ALA A 114 13.22 -12.03 -3.73
N ASN A 115 14.30 -12.64 -3.26
CA ASN A 115 15.66 -12.10 -3.39
C ASN A 115 16.04 -11.85 -4.86
N LEU A 116 15.73 -12.78 -5.76
CA LEU A 116 15.92 -12.57 -7.19
C LEU A 116 15.06 -11.42 -7.75
N SER A 117 13.90 -11.16 -7.16
CA SER A 117 13.03 -10.08 -7.63
C SER A 117 13.59 -8.69 -7.35
N HIS A 118 14.40 -8.54 -6.31
CA HIS A 118 15.01 -7.27 -5.87
C HIS A 118 16.39 -7.02 -6.54
N LYS A 119 17.02 -8.03 -7.09
CA LYS A 119 18.36 -7.91 -7.67
C LYS A 119 18.29 -7.18 -9.03
N SER A 120 19.11 -6.13 -9.21
CA SER A 120 19.19 -5.33 -10.44
C SER A 120 20.03 -6.02 -11.52
N ASP A 121 21.21 -6.53 -11.12
CA ASP A 121 22.19 -7.12 -12.03
C ASP A 121 22.09 -8.63 -12.01
N LEU A 122 21.26 -9.15 -12.92
CA LEU A 122 21.01 -10.56 -13.07
C LEU A 122 21.72 -11.07 -14.35
N SER A 123 22.41 -12.20 -14.22
CA SER A 123 22.88 -12.99 -15.36
C SER A 123 21.71 -13.50 -16.21
N CYS A 124 21.97 -13.98 -17.42
CA CYS A 124 20.92 -14.52 -18.28
C CYS A 124 20.19 -15.71 -17.61
N ALA A 125 20.94 -16.60 -16.95
CA ALA A 125 20.39 -17.74 -16.22
C ALA A 125 19.51 -17.30 -15.02
N GLU A 126 19.95 -16.28 -14.28
CA GLU A 126 19.16 -15.75 -13.15
C GLU A 126 17.88 -15.04 -13.63
N LYS A 127 17.93 -14.32 -14.75
CA LYS A 127 16.73 -13.74 -15.38
C LYS A 127 15.69 -14.79 -15.74
N LEU A 128 16.15 -15.93 -16.29
CA LEU A 128 15.26 -17.04 -16.61
C LEU A 128 14.69 -17.67 -15.33
N ARG A 129 15.53 -17.97 -14.33
CA ARG A 129 15.06 -18.51 -13.02
C ARG A 129 14.07 -17.58 -12.37
N LYS A 130 14.35 -16.27 -12.29
CA LYS A 130 13.41 -15.27 -11.76
C LYS A 130 12.06 -15.38 -12.44
N ARG A 131 12.03 -15.40 -13.78
CA ARG A 131 10.77 -15.49 -14.54
C ARG A 131 10.02 -16.77 -14.23
N SER A 132 10.68 -17.92 -14.24
CA SER A 132 10.07 -19.22 -13.98
C SER A 132 9.51 -19.30 -12.57
N LEU A 133 10.26 -18.83 -11.57
CA LEU A 133 9.81 -18.81 -10.19
C LEU A 133 8.63 -17.87 -9.98
N MET A 134 8.63 -16.68 -10.59
CA MET A 134 7.50 -15.76 -10.50
C MET A 134 6.23 -16.35 -11.12
N LEU A 135 6.34 -17.01 -12.27
CA LEU A 135 5.20 -17.70 -12.88
C LEU A 135 4.72 -18.86 -12.02
N ALA A 136 5.63 -19.66 -11.45
CA ALA A 136 5.28 -20.74 -10.53
C ALA A 136 4.59 -20.22 -9.26
N LEU A 137 5.05 -19.10 -8.66
CA LEU A 137 4.38 -18.49 -7.51
C LEU A 137 3.00 -17.95 -7.88
N MET A 138 2.86 -17.34 -9.05
CA MET A 138 1.57 -16.84 -9.51
C MET A 138 0.58 -17.97 -9.82
N SER A 139 1.05 -19.13 -10.31
CA SER A 139 0.19 -20.28 -10.61
C SER A 139 -0.51 -20.84 -9.38
N LEU A 140 0.05 -20.65 -8.16
CA LEU A 140 -0.59 -21.04 -6.91
C LEU A 140 -1.94 -20.34 -6.65
N PHE A 141 -2.21 -19.23 -7.33
CA PHE A 141 -3.44 -18.46 -7.17
C PHE A 141 -4.47 -18.75 -8.25
N LEU A 142 -4.16 -19.57 -9.27
CA LEU A 142 -5.05 -19.84 -10.42
C LEU A 142 -6.36 -20.52 -10.04
N ASP A 143 -6.38 -21.29 -8.95
CA ASP A 143 -7.59 -21.94 -8.44
C ASP A 143 -8.59 -20.95 -7.82
N ASP A 144 -8.21 -19.67 -7.66
CA ASP A 144 -9.11 -18.64 -7.15
C ASP A 144 -9.81 -17.93 -8.30
N GLN A 145 -11.14 -17.98 -8.29
CA GLN A 145 -11.97 -17.33 -9.30
C GLN A 145 -11.74 -15.80 -9.40
N ASN A 146 -11.22 -15.16 -8.34
CA ASN A 146 -10.95 -13.71 -8.31
C ASN A 146 -9.55 -13.36 -8.84
N PHE A 147 -8.67 -14.34 -9.08
CA PHE A 147 -7.29 -14.07 -9.45
C PHE A 147 -7.16 -13.44 -10.84
N ILE A 148 -7.83 -14.02 -11.85
CA ILE A 148 -7.82 -13.44 -13.20
C ILE A 148 -8.45 -12.04 -13.24
N PRO A 149 -9.63 -11.77 -12.65
CA PRO A 149 -10.16 -10.43 -12.50
C PRO A 149 -9.18 -9.45 -11.84
N LEU A 150 -8.47 -9.87 -10.78
CA LEU A 150 -7.46 -9.05 -10.12
C LEU A 150 -6.29 -8.75 -11.04
N LEU A 151 -5.77 -9.74 -11.79
CA LEU A 151 -4.70 -9.53 -12.77
C LEU A 151 -5.11 -8.57 -13.88
N MET A 152 -6.33 -8.71 -14.43
CA MET A 152 -6.85 -7.83 -15.47
C MET A 152 -6.97 -6.39 -14.98
N ARG A 153 -7.43 -6.18 -13.74
CA ARG A 153 -7.50 -4.86 -13.10
C ARG A 153 -6.10 -4.25 -12.88
N ILE A 154 -5.12 -5.08 -12.54
CA ILE A 154 -3.72 -4.66 -12.37
C ILE A 154 -3.10 -4.24 -13.72
N LEU A 155 -3.37 -4.97 -14.79
CA LEU A 155 -2.87 -4.67 -16.14
C LEU A 155 -3.57 -3.48 -16.78
N HIS A 156 -4.88 -3.36 -16.54
CA HIS A 156 -5.73 -2.32 -17.12
C HIS A 156 -6.41 -1.51 -16.01
N PRO A 157 -5.63 -0.71 -15.27
CA PRO A 157 -6.19 0.09 -14.20
C PRO A 157 -7.25 1.06 -14.74
N ASP A 158 -8.33 1.19 -13.99
CA ASP A 158 -9.39 2.15 -14.26
C ASP A 158 -8.85 3.58 -14.35
N ILE A 159 -9.66 4.49 -14.88
CA ILE A 159 -9.22 5.87 -15.05
C ILE A 159 -9.00 6.57 -13.72
N THR A 160 -9.77 6.24 -12.71
CA THR A 160 -9.61 6.73 -11.33
C THR A 160 -8.23 6.37 -10.79
N THR A 161 -7.80 5.11 -10.88
CA THR A 161 -6.47 4.65 -10.46
C THR A 161 -5.35 5.37 -11.22
N ARG A 162 -5.50 5.57 -12.54
CA ARG A 162 -4.52 6.29 -13.35
C ARG A 162 -4.39 7.76 -12.95
N VAL A 163 -5.51 8.44 -12.71
CA VAL A 163 -5.55 9.83 -12.24
C VAL A 163 -4.90 9.95 -10.86
N CYS A 164 -5.25 9.07 -9.92
CA CYS A 164 -4.64 9.07 -8.59
C CYS A 164 -3.11 8.82 -8.66
N ALA A 165 -2.63 7.96 -9.56
CA ALA A 165 -1.20 7.75 -9.77
C ALA A 165 -0.48 9.02 -10.22
N VAL A 166 -1.07 9.78 -11.16
CA VAL A 166 -0.52 11.07 -11.61
C VAL A 166 -0.52 12.08 -10.46
N ILE A 167 -1.61 12.25 -9.72
CA ILE A 167 -1.70 13.16 -8.58
C ILE A 167 -0.64 12.81 -7.52
N ASN A 168 -0.50 11.53 -7.19
CA ASN A 168 0.43 11.04 -6.17
C ASN A 168 1.91 11.13 -6.57
N SER A 169 2.24 11.26 -7.86
CA SER A 169 3.61 11.46 -8.32
C SER A 169 4.20 12.79 -7.81
N ASN A 170 3.35 13.80 -7.65
CA ASN A 170 3.69 15.08 -7.01
C ASN A 170 2.43 15.70 -6.38
N ILE A 171 2.13 15.31 -5.14
CA ILE A 171 0.88 15.67 -4.45
C ILE A 171 0.72 17.17 -4.23
N ALA A 172 1.83 17.89 -4.08
CA ALA A 172 1.85 19.33 -3.82
C ALA A 172 1.66 20.16 -5.10
N ASN A 173 1.77 19.55 -6.29
CA ASN A 173 1.63 20.26 -7.55
C ASN A 173 0.25 20.91 -7.70
N ASP A 174 0.20 22.01 -8.46
CA ASP A 174 -1.06 22.74 -8.78
C ASP A 174 -1.80 22.02 -9.92
N TRP A 175 -2.25 20.80 -9.63
CA TRP A 175 -2.94 19.97 -10.59
C TRP A 175 -4.23 20.64 -11.10
N SER A 176 -4.50 20.50 -12.39
CA SER A 176 -5.77 20.83 -13.02
C SER A 176 -6.26 19.65 -13.84
N LEU A 177 -7.55 19.62 -14.17
CA LEU A 177 -8.10 18.59 -15.06
C LEU A 177 -7.36 18.54 -16.41
N THR A 178 -7.01 19.71 -16.95
CA THR A 178 -6.28 19.83 -18.22
C THR A 178 -4.88 19.24 -18.12
N LEU A 179 -4.16 19.54 -17.02
CA LEU A 179 -2.81 19.03 -16.81
C LEU A 179 -2.80 17.50 -16.67
N ILE A 180 -3.72 16.95 -15.86
CA ILE A 180 -3.83 15.50 -15.71
C ILE A 180 -4.26 14.81 -17.01
N ALA A 181 -5.16 15.43 -17.79
CA ALA A 181 -5.56 14.90 -19.09
C ALA A 181 -4.35 14.84 -20.04
N SER A 182 -3.50 15.87 -20.04
CA SER A 182 -2.26 15.90 -20.81
C SER A 182 -1.31 14.78 -20.40
N GLU A 183 -1.07 14.57 -19.10
CA GLU A 183 -0.24 13.48 -18.58
C GLU A 183 -0.76 12.09 -18.97
N LEU A 184 -2.08 11.94 -19.09
CA LEU A 184 -2.73 10.70 -19.49
C LEU A 184 -2.93 10.55 -21.00
N LEU A 185 -2.43 11.52 -21.80
CA LEU A 185 -2.57 11.57 -23.27
C LEU A 185 -4.05 11.53 -23.71
N MET A 186 -4.90 12.31 -23.03
CA MET A 186 -6.33 12.41 -23.29
C MET A 186 -6.77 13.88 -23.42
N SER A 187 -7.92 14.10 -24.07
CA SER A 187 -8.58 15.41 -23.97
C SER A 187 -9.25 15.58 -22.59
N PRO A 188 -9.33 16.79 -22.03
CA PRO A 188 -10.03 17.07 -20.78
C PRO A 188 -11.48 16.59 -20.78
N SER A 189 -12.17 16.73 -21.91
CA SER A 189 -13.56 16.29 -22.10
C SER A 189 -13.69 14.76 -21.99
N LEU A 190 -12.75 14.02 -22.60
CA LEU A 190 -12.71 12.56 -22.54
C LEU A 190 -12.42 12.08 -21.12
N LEU A 191 -11.44 12.71 -20.44
CA LEU A 191 -11.13 12.40 -19.05
C LEU A 191 -12.33 12.63 -18.14
N LYS A 192 -13.00 13.78 -18.28
CA LYS A 192 -14.21 14.10 -17.50
C LYS A 192 -15.31 13.05 -17.72
N LYS A 193 -15.58 12.65 -18.99
CA LYS A 193 -16.58 11.62 -19.32
C LYS A 193 -16.25 10.27 -18.69
N LYS A 194 -14.97 9.84 -18.74
CA LYS A 194 -14.53 8.58 -18.14
C LYS A 194 -14.65 8.59 -16.61
N LEU A 195 -14.27 9.68 -15.94
CA LEU A 195 -14.43 9.83 -14.50
C LEU A 195 -15.92 9.82 -14.08
N GLN A 196 -16.77 10.45 -14.85
CA GLN A 196 -18.23 10.41 -14.62
C GLN A 196 -18.79 8.99 -14.75
N ALA A 197 -18.31 8.20 -15.72
CA ALA A 197 -18.70 6.79 -15.86
C ALA A 197 -18.29 5.94 -14.66
N GLU A 198 -17.19 6.30 -13.98
CA GLU A 198 -16.74 5.70 -12.71
C GLU A 198 -17.32 6.42 -11.47
N GLN A 199 -18.37 7.22 -11.64
CA GLN A 199 -19.09 7.93 -10.57
C GLN A 199 -18.21 8.83 -9.69
N THR A 200 -17.16 9.40 -10.25
CA THR A 200 -16.24 10.30 -9.55
C THR A 200 -15.92 11.55 -10.36
N THR A 201 -15.22 12.48 -9.74
CA THR A 201 -14.73 13.71 -10.37
C THR A 201 -13.27 13.96 -10.04
N TYR A 202 -12.59 14.69 -10.92
CA TYR A 202 -11.21 15.12 -10.67
C TYR A 202 -11.01 15.81 -9.30
N SER A 203 -11.92 16.72 -8.93
CA SER A 203 -11.81 17.46 -7.67
C SER A 203 -11.96 16.55 -6.43
N GLN A 204 -12.83 15.54 -6.52
CA GLN A 204 -12.95 14.53 -5.47
C GLN A 204 -11.66 13.72 -5.33
N LEU A 205 -11.10 13.22 -6.43
CA LEU A 205 -9.86 12.45 -6.42
C LEU A 205 -8.67 13.25 -5.92
N LEU A 206 -8.53 14.53 -6.32
CA LEU A 206 -7.47 15.40 -5.83
C LEU A 206 -7.57 15.60 -4.32
N THR A 207 -8.80 15.85 -3.83
CA THR A 207 -9.04 16.00 -2.39
C THR A 207 -8.72 14.71 -1.65
N GLU A 208 -9.19 13.57 -2.14
CA GLU A 208 -8.93 12.25 -1.55
C GLU A 208 -7.43 11.96 -1.45
N CYS A 209 -6.68 12.08 -2.56
CA CYS A 209 -5.24 11.85 -2.58
C CYS A 209 -4.51 12.75 -1.58
N ARG A 210 -4.86 14.05 -1.53
CA ARG A 210 -4.26 15.01 -0.60
C ARG A 210 -4.59 14.70 0.87
N MET A 211 -5.82 14.29 1.16
CA MET A 211 -6.25 13.92 2.52
C MET A 211 -5.57 12.63 2.99
N GLN A 212 -5.44 11.64 2.13
CA GLN A 212 -4.70 10.42 2.44
C GLN A 212 -3.20 10.70 2.71
N GLN A 213 -2.60 11.61 1.95
CA GLN A 213 -1.23 12.03 2.22
C GLN A 213 -1.11 12.82 3.53
N ALA A 214 -2.09 13.67 3.84
CA ALA A 214 -2.13 14.42 5.10
C ALA A 214 -2.17 13.48 6.30
N LEU A 215 -3.00 12.43 6.27
CA LEU A 215 -3.02 11.40 7.31
C LEU A 215 -1.66 10.73 7.51
N LYS A 216 -0.97 10.42 6.40
CA LYS A 216 0.37 9.80 6.45
C LYS A 216 1.38 10.71 7.14
N LEU A 217 1.38 12.00 6.79
CA LEU A 217 2.29 13.00 7.38
C LEU A 217 1.98 13.26 8.85
N LEU A 218 0.69 13.41 9.21
CA LEU A 218 0.26 13.66 10.60
C LEU A 218 0.45 12.43 11.51
N ARG A 219 0.74 11.25 10.95
CA ARG A 219 1.16 10.08 11.71
C ARG A 219 2.62 10.16 12.19
N CYS A 220 3.44 10.96 11.55
CA CYS A 220 4.82 11.20 11.96
C CYS A 220 4.82 12.42 12.88
N ASP A 221 5.37 12.30 14.08
CA ASP A 221 5.37 13.38 15.10
C ASP A 221 6.16 14.62 14.67
N ASP A 222 6.98 14.49 13.60
CA ASP A 222 7.81 15.58 13.05
C ASP A 222 7.05 16.60 12.18
N TYR A 223 5.75 16.37 11.90
CA TYR A 223 5.03 17.23 10.96
C TYR A 223 3.93 18.05 11.65
N ALA A 224 4.21 19.32 11.89
CA ALA A 224 3.19 20.28 12.30
C ALA A 224 2.09 20.44 11.23
N VAL A 225 0.87 20.76 11.65
CA VAL A 225 -0.30 20.95 10.78
C VAL A 225 -0.02 21.92 9.61
N LYS A 226 0.69 23.04 9.88
CA LYS A 226 1.06 24.01 8.86
C LYS A 226 1.98 23.41 7.78
N LYS A 227 3.00 22.64 8.18
CA LYS A 227 3.93 21.96 7.25
C LYS A 227 3.21 20.91 6.43
N THR A 228 2.34 20.14 7.07
CA THR A 228 1.49 19.13 6.41
C THR A 228 0.60 19.75 5.32
N ALA A 229 -0.06 20.87 5.61
CA ALA A 229 -0.89 21.58 4.64
C ALA A 229 -0.10 21.95 3.37
N ILE A 230 1.09 22.53 3.53
CA ILE A 230 1.98 22.92 2.42
C ILE A 230 2.42 21.69 1.62
N LEU A 231 2.87 20.62 2.29
CA LEU A 231 3.32 19.39 1.64
C LEU A 231 2.19 18.64 0.90
N CYS A 232 0.94 18.88 1.30
CA CYS A 232 -0.25 18.38 0.60
C CYS A 232 -0.76 19.34 -0.49
N GLY A 233 -0.06 20.43 -0.80
CA GLY A 233 -0.41 21.37 -1.87
C GLY A 233 -1.52 22.36 -1.52
N TYR A 234 -1.75 22.64 -0.22
CA TYR A 234 -2.70 23.66 0.21
C TYR A 234 -1.98 25.00 0.46
N LYS A 235 -2.43 26.06 -0.24
CA LYS A 235 -1.91 27.41 -0.09
C LYS A 235 -2.42 28.10 1.20
N SER A 236 -3.56 27.65 1.75
CA SER A 236 -4.16 28.16 2.97
C SER A 236 -4.31 27.03 4.01
N VAL A 237 -3.70 27.24 5.17
CA VAL A 237 -3.79 26.32 6.31
C VAL A 237 -5.22 26.23 6.84
N SER A 238 -5.93 27.37 6.92
CA SER A 238 -7.33 27.39 7.37
C SER A 238 -8.23 26.60 6.45
N TYR A 239 -8.04 26.73 5.14
CA TYR A 239 -8.78 25.93 4.16
C TYR A 239 -8.45 24.43 4.27
N PHE A 240 -7.18 24.09 4.45
CA PHE A 240 -6.76 22.70 4.71
C PHE A 240 -7.48 22.11 5.93
N ILE A 241 -7.50 22.83 7.06
CA ILE A 241 -8.16 22.37 8.29
C ILE A 241 -9.65 22.14 8.05
N ALA A 242 -10.32 23.06 7.33
CA ALA A 242 -11.74 22.90 7.01
C ALA A 242 -12.01 21.67 6.12
N VAL A 243 -11.19 21.44 5.09
CA VAL A 243 -11.31 20.28 4.20
C VAL A 243 -11.03 18.99 4.97
N PHE A 244 -10.00 18.96 5.80
CA PHE A 244 -9.64 17.80 6.61
C PHE A 244 -10.76 17.42 7.58
N ARG A 245 -11.33 18.43 8.30
CA ARG A 245 -12.47 18.22 9.20
C ARG A 245 -13.70 17.72 8.44
N LYS A 246 -13.99 18.29 7.27
CA LYS A 246 -15.11 17.83 6.42
C LYS A 246 -14.93 16.37 5.99
N HIS A 247 -13.69 15.96 5.72
CA HIS A 247 -13.38 14.63 5.19
C HIS A 247 -13.32 13.55 6.28
N PHE A 248 -12.75 13.87 7.47
CA PHE A 248 -12.52 12.90 8.55
C PHE A 248 -13.37 13.12 9.80
N GLY A 249 -14.19 14.17 9.85
CA GLY A 249 -15.04 14.51 11.00
C GLY A 249 -14.30 15.16 12.18
N ILE A 250 -12.95 15.20 12.16
CA ILE A 250 -12.10 15.80 13.21
C ILE A 250 -11.06 16.72 12.60
N THR A 251 -10.50 17.64 13.38
CA THR A 251 -9.42 18.51 12.91
C THR A 251 -8.07 17.77 12.87
N PRO A 252 -7.09 18.27 12.09
CA PRO A 252 -5.73 17.71 12.09
C PRO A 252 -5.07 17.68 13.48
N THR A 253 -5.28 18.70 14.30
CA THR A 253 -4.76 18.78 15.68
C THR A 253 -5.40 17.73 16.57
N GLU A 254 -6.74 17.64 16.60
CA GLU A 254 -7.44 16.59 17.33
C GLU A 254 -7.02 15.18 16.91
N TYR A 255 -6.67 14.99 15.63
CA TYR A 255 -6.15 13.72 15.14
C TYR A 255 -4.76 13.41 15.73
N GLN A 256 -3.86 14.38 15.83
CA GLN A 256 -2.54 14.23 16.44
C GLN A 256 -2.65 13.98 17.95
N ASP A 257 -3.46 14.76 18.67
CA ASP A 257 -3.66 14.64 20.12
C ASP A 257 -4.19 13.26 20.53
N LYS A 258 -5.20 12.76 19.82
CA LYS A 258 -5.75 11.41 20.09
C LYS A 258 -4.69 10.32 19.91
N ARG A 259 -3.72 10.50 19.01
CA ARG A 259 -2.62 9.56 18.82
C ARG A 259 -1.61 9.60 19.96
N GLN A 260 -1.22 10.79 20.39
CA GLN A 260 -0.28 10.95 21.51
C GLN A 260 -0.82 10.27 22.76
N HIS A 261 -2.09 10.49 23.10
CA HIS A 261 -2.72 9.80 24.23
C HIS A 261 -2.74 8.28 24.10
N HIS A 262 -2.96 7.72 22.90
CA HIS A 262 -2.88 6.28 22.68
C HIS A 262 -1.43 5.72 22.79
N HIS A 263 -0.44 6.51 22.38
CA HIS A 263 0.98 6.12 22.49
C HIS A 263 1.43 6.14 23.96
N ASP A 264 1.05 7.14 24.73
CA ASP A 264 1.38 7.29 26.15
C ASP A 264 0.73 6.19 27.00
N LEU A 265 -0.52 5.83 26.73
CA LEU A 265 -1.21 4.71 27.40
C LEU A 265 -0.53 3.36 27.11
N ASN A 266 -0.03 3.14 25.91
CA ASN A 266 0.69 1.92 25.55
C ASN A 266 2.14 1.92 26.09
N ALA A 267 2.80 3.07 26.17
CA ALA A 267 4.09 3.23 26.81
C ALA A 267 3.99 2.95 28.32
N THR A 268 2.98 3.50 28.98
CA THR A 268 2.70 3.28 30.42
C THR A 268 2.36 1.83 30.71
N LYS A 269 1.58 1.16 29.86
CA LYS A 269 1.33 -0.29 29.99
C LYS A 269 2.62 -1.13 29.81
N ARG A 270 3.51 -0.76 28.87
CA ARG A 270 4.80 -1.47 28.70
C ARG A 270 5.74 -1.30 29.88
N VAL A 271 5.76 -0.12 30.51
CA VAL A 271 6.57 0.12 31.72
C VAL A 271 6.06 -0.69 32.91
N MET A 272 4.72 -0.87 33.02
CA MET A 272 4.13 -1.70 34.07
C MET A 272 4.30 -3.21 33.90
N THR A 273 4.67 -3.67 32.69
CA THR A 273 4.84 -5.12 32.41
C THR A 273 6.29 -5.59 32.37
N LEU A 274 7.28 -4.74 32.64
CA LEU A 274 8.69 -5.15 32.75
C LEU A 274 8.93 -5.89 34.08
N PRO A 275 9.60 -7.06 34.09
CA PRO A 275 9.81 -7.90 35.26
C PRO A 275 10.91 -7.36 36.21
N GLY A 276 10.84 -6.12 36.56
CA GLY A 276 11.74 -5.44 37.51
C GLY A 276 11.03 -4.54 38.51
N ASN A 277 9.74 -4.24 38.31
CA ASN A 277 9.00 -3.29 39.12
C ASN A 277 8.08 -3.89 40.20
N ARG A 278 8.38 -5.13 40.67
CA ARG A 278 7.65 -5.70 41.86
C ARG A 278 7.94 -4.96 43.16
N ALA A 279 9.04 -4.22 43.27
CA ALA A 279 9.42 -3.54 44.50
C ALA A 279 8.71 -2.19 44.77
N ILE A 280 8.06 -1.60 43.79
CA ILE A 280 7.41 -0.27 43.94
C ILE A 280 5.94 -0.38 44.33
N ASN A 281 5.28 -1.50 44.03
CA ASN A 281 3.87 -1.70 44.35
C ASN A 281 3.58 -2.05 45.83
N ASP A 282 4.56 -2.62 46.50
CA ASP A 282 4.39 -2.98 47.95
C ASP A 282 4.56 -1.78 48.90
N THR A 283 5.26 -0.73 48.45
CA THR A 283 5.49 0.49 49.25
C THR A 283 4.32 1.46 49.20
N LEU A 284 3.47 1.37 48.16
CA LEU A 284 2.25 2.25 48.04
C LEU A 284 1.00 1.65 48.68
N ARG A 285 0.97 0.33 48.94
CA ARG A 285 -0.16 -0.30 49.65
C ARG A 285 -0.14 -0.13 51.16
N SER A 286 1.00 0.17 51.77
CA SER A 286 1.14 0.36 53.21
C SER A 286 0.92 1.81 53.70
N ARG A 287 0.51 2.73 52.83
CA ARG A 287 0.31 4.14 53.18
C ARG A 287 -1.16 4.63 53.16
N TRP A 288 -2.10 3.71 52.88
CA TRP A 288 -3.55 4.00 52.90
C TRP A 288 -4.31 2.82 53.55
N CYS A 289 -3.99 2.53 54.81
CA CYS A 289 -4.84 1.89 55.82
C CYS A 289 -4.74 2.67 57.09
#